data_acfc41f60ecdce6023d6de611be3ed23
#
_entry.id   acfc41f60ecdce6023d6de611be3ed23
#
_cell.length_a   1.000
_cell.length_b   1.000
_cell.length_c   1.000
_cell.angle_alpha   90.00
_cell.angle_beta   90.00
_cell.angle_gamma   90.00
#
_symmetry.space_group_name_H-M   'P 1'
#
loop_
_entity.id
_entity.type
_entity.pdbx_description
1 polymer ?
#
loop_
_entity_poly.entity_id
_entity_poly.type
_entity_poly.pdbx_seq_one_letter_code
_entity_poly.pdbx_strand_id
1 'polypeptide(L)'
;RSFGVNPNFITPKNYKFKIKNRAGENTANPHKTELGGMGIFANGVLATNPSAGDHKLPGSTVYPPIGFNYNAVHLGIAYGVDTGGGHPEANGSYHYHEGSFLYNNWHTSKIYGVNSYYNLTNFNEDKFRHIDGHSKIIGYCFDGYPIYGPYSYTTSTDVNTPVIQMTSSYKLLPNANHRPKDFRYDKVVEVEGIGNITLSAGSLIQDYEFKDSYGTLDRYNGRYTITPDFPNGTYAYFLTFEKDDVETRVDYTITIASGVNGHGSGNKYY
;
A
#
# COMPACT_ATOMS: atom_id res chain seq x y z
N ARG A 1 -20.98 -8.94 -7.63
CA ARG A 1 -20.07 -9.53 -6.64
C ARG A 1 -20.26 -8.79 -5.33
N SER A 2 -20.38 -9.50 -4.23
CA SER A 2 -20.45 -8.92 -2.89
C SER A 2 -19.04 -8.65 -2.37
N PHE A 3 -18.85 -7.50 -1.75
CA PHE A 3 -17.59 -7.08 -1.10
C PHE A 3 -17.74 -7.14 0.43
N GLY A 4 -18.31 -8.22 0.94
CA GLY A 4 -18.54 -8.38 2.37
C GLY A 4 -19.48 -7.31 2.91
N VAL A 5 -19.02 -6.52 3.88
CA VAL A 5 -19.78 -5.42 4.50
C VAL A 5 -19.74 -4.12 3.69
N ASN A 6 -18.94 -4.03 2.63
CA ASN A 6 -18.96 -2.86 1.75
C ASN A 6 -20.27 -2.85 0.93
N PRO A 7 -21.14 -1.84 1.11
CA PRO A 7 -22.43 -1.80 0.43
C PRO A 7 -22.35 -1.41 -1.05
N ASN A 8 -21.16 -1.03 -1.52
CA ASN A 8 -20.98 -0.48 -2.86
C ASN A 8 -20.83 -1.58 -3.91
N PHE A 9 -21.21 -1.28 -5.14
CA PHE A 9 -21.07 -2.15 -6.29
C PHE A 9 -20.14 -1.52 -7.33
N ILE A 10 -19.35 -2.36 -8.00
CA ILE A 10 -18.55 -1.90 -9.13
C ILE A 10 -19.48 -1.46 -10.26
N THR A 11 -19.23 -0.30 -10.81
CA THR A 11 -19.91 0.19 -12.00
C THR A 11 -18.91 0.48 -13.11
N PRO A 12 -19.29 0.29 -14.40
CA PRO A 12 -18.42 0.64 -15.52
C PRO A 12 -18.00 2.11 -15.43
N LYS A 13 -16.70 2.35 -15.67
CA LYS A 13 -16.12 3.69 -15.65
C LYS A 13 -15.46 3.99 -17.00
N ASN A 14 -15.55 5.22 -17.43
CA ASN A 14 -14.86 5.73 -18.62
C ASN A 14 -13.84 6.78 -18.17
N TYR A 15 -12.81 6.34 -17.44
CA TYR A 15 -11.77 7.22 -16.97
C TYR A 15 -10.80 7.59 -18.09
N LYS A 16 -10.32 8.82 -18.03
CA LYS A 16 -9.20 9.31 -18.84
C LYS A 16 -8.19 9.93 -17.88
N PHE A 17 -7.06 9.29 -17.74
CA PHE A 17 -5.98 9.78 -16.90
C PHE A 17 -4.90 10.42 -17.77
N LYS A 18 -4.35 11.53 -17.30
CA LYS A 18 -3.16 12.15 -17.87
C LYS A 18 -2.00 11.88 -16.92
N ILE A 19 -1.05 11.10 -17.37
CA ILE A 19 0.20 10.83 -16.65
C ILE A 19 1.27 11.73 -17.28
N LYS A 20 2.09 12.37 -16.46
CA LYS A 20 3.22 13.17 -16.95
C LYS A 20 4.22 12.26 -17.67
N ASN A 21 4.66 12.65 -18.85
CA ASN A 21 5.69 11.92 -19.57
C ASN A 21 7.13 12.31 -19.16
N ARG A 22 7.24 13.37 -18.37
CA ARG A 22 8.50 13.81 -17.73
C ARG A 22 8.19 14.04 -16.26
N ALA A 23 8.56 13.08 -15.47
CA ALA A 23 8.47 13.19 -14.03
C ALA A 23 9.51 14.20 -13.52
N GLY A 24 9.17 14.91 -12.47
CA GLY A 24 10.07 15.88 -11.84
C GLY A 24 9.73 16.07 -10.39
N GLU A 25 10.74 16.22 -9.59
CA GLU A 25 10.61 16.44 -8.16
C GLU A 25 10.03 17.83 -7.86
N ASN A 26 9.02 17.89 -7.01
CA ASN A 26 8.44 19.15 -6.53
C ASN A 26 9.07 19.55 -5.19
N THR A 27 10.32 19.97 -5.24
CA THR A 27 11.05 20.43 -4.04
C THR A 27 10.59 21.78 -3.55
N ALA A 28 10.00 22.61 -4.42
CA ALA A 28 9.60 23.98 -4.08
C ALA A 28 8.31 24.03 -3.25
N ASN A 29 7.38 23.12 -3.49
CA ASN A 29 6.07 23.12 -2.84
C ASN A 29 5.68 21.69 -2.41
N PRO A 30 6.39 21.12 -1.44
CA PRO A 30 6.01 19.82 -0.91
C PRO A 30 4.64 19.92 -0.22
N HIS A 31 3.75 18.98 -0.51
CA HIS A 31 2.44 18.90 0.12
C HIS A 31 2.14 17.46 0.56
N LYS A 32 1.22 17.38 1.50
CA LYS A 32 0.73 16.10 2.00
C LYS A 32 0.01 15.33 0.90
N THR A 33 0.19 14.02 0.89
CA THR A 33 -0.62 13.13 0.04
C THR A 33 -2.08 13.23 0.42
N GLU A 34 -2.90 13.52 -0.56
CA GLU A 34 -4.35 13.51 -0.40
C GLU A 34 -4.92 12.11 -0.51
N LEU A 35 -6.14 11.92 -0.02
CA LEU A 35 -6.89 10.69 -0.26
C LEU A 35 -7.27 10.59 -1.75
N GLY A 36 -7.38 9.35 -2.23
CA GLY A 36 -7.80 9.06 -3.59
C GLY A 36 -6.72 8.42 -4.45
N GLY A 37 -6.90 8.47 -5.76
CA GLY A 37 -6.00 7.82 -6.70
C GLY A 37 -4.64 8.51 -6.78
N MET A 38 -3.58 7.74 -6.61
CA MET A 38 -2.19 8.20 -6.73
C MET A 38 -1.56 7.78 -8.06
N GLY A 39 -2.11 6.76 -8.67
CA GLY A 39 -1.61 6.20 -9.92
C GLY A 39 -2.60 5.21 -10.52
N ILE A 40 -2.15 4.54 -11.55
CA ILE A 40 -2.92 3.51 -12.23
C ILE A 40 -2.04 2.30 -12.51
N PHE A 41 -2.55 1.13 -12.18
CA PHE A 41 -1.90 -0.12 -12.54
C PHE A 41 -2.16 -0.50 -14.00
N ALA A 42 -1.29 -1.34 -14.56
CA ALA A 42 -1.36 -1.78 -15.97
C ALA A 42 -2.67 -2.51 -16.32
N ASN A 43 -3.38 -3.05 -15.33
CA ASN A 43 -4.71 -3.64 -15.51
C ASN A 43 -5.85 -2.62 -15.51
N GLY A 44 -5.56 -1.32 -15.45
CA GLY A 44 -6.55 -0.25 -15.52
C GLY A 44 -7.20 0.12 -14.17
N VAL A 45 -6.76 -0.46 -13.07
CA VAL A 45 -7.30 -0.18 -11.73
C VAL A 45 -6.48 0.91 -11.06
N LEU A 46 -7.18 1.83 -10.39
CA LEU A 46 -6.55 2.90 -9.61
C LEU A 46 -5.72 2.33 -8.45
N ALA A 47 -4.54 2.89 -8.26
CA ALA A 47 -3.74 2.74 -7.05
C ALA A 47 -4.10 3.84 -6.05
N THR A 48 -4.42 3.47 -4.83
CA THR A 48 -4.66 4.40 -3.72
C THR A 48 -3.69 4.12 -2.59
N ASN A 49 -3.52 5.08 -1.67
CA ASN A 49 -2.73 4.83 -0.48
C ASN A 49 -3.51 3.93 0.52
N PRO A 50 -2.87 3.38 1.55
CA PRO A 50 -3.53 2.51 2.52
C PRO A 50 -4.49 3.25 3.46
N SER A 51 -4.51 4.58 3.45
CA SER A 51 -5.38 5.37 4.32
C SER A 51 -6.83 5.31 3.87
N ALA A 52 -7.72 4.98 4.80
CA ALA A 52 -9.16 5.09 4.61
C ALA A 52 -9.72 6.46 5.04
N GLY A 53 -8.84 7.40 5.38
CA GLY A 53 -9.24 8.73 5.84
C GLY A 53 -9.65 8.77 7.31
N ASP A 54 -10.33 9.86 7.66
CA ASP A 54 -10.82 10.15 9.02
C ASP A 54 -12.30 9.79 9.24
N HIS A 55 -12.84 8.99 8.33
CA HIS A 55 -14.23 8.53 8.43
C HIS A 55 -14.37 7.42 9.48
N LYS A 56 -15.60 7.25 10.00
CA LYS A 56 -15.89 6.13 10.89
C LYS A 56 -15.59 4.78 10.23
N LEU A 57 -15.20 3.82 11.06
CA LEU A 57 -15.02 2.44 10.59
C LEU A 57 -16.36 1.93 10.03
N PRO A 58 -16.41 1.41 8.80
CA PRO A 58 -17.64 0.89 8.21
C PRO A 58 -18.33 -0.11 9.13
N GLY A 59 -19.66 -0.06 9.21
CA GLY A 59 -20.43 -0.91 10.11
C GLY A 59 -20.34 -0.56 11.60
N SER A 60 -19.68 0.56 11.95
CA SER A 60 -19.56 1.02 13.33
C SER A 60 -19.90 2.50 13.48
N THR A 61 -19.92 2.98 14.74
CA THR A 61 -20.05 4.42 15.06
C THR A 61 -18.72 5.05 15.44
N VAL A 62 -17.60 4.30 15.36
CA VAL A 62 -16.31 4.70 15.88
C VAL A 62 -15.49 5.39 14.80
N TYR A 63 -15.10 6.63 15.08
CA TYR A 63 -14.17 7.42 14.27
C TYR A 63 -12.73 7.20 14.76
N PRO A 64 -11.72 7.34 13.90
CA PRO A 64 -10.36 7.39 14.38
C PRO A 64 -10.16 8.67 15.23
N PRO A 65 -9.18 8.71 16.13
CA PRO A 65 -8.86 9.92 16.86
C PRO A 65 -8.52 11.08 15.93
N ILE A 66 -8.71 12.32 16.39
CA ILE A 66 -8.33 13.52 15.60
C ILE A 66 -6.85 13.42 15.21
N GLY A 67 -6.57 13.60 13.93
CA GLY A 67 -5.21 13.50 13.37
C GLY A 67 -4.75 12.07 13.05
N PHE A 68 -5.63 11.08 13.22
CA PHE A 68 -5.39 9.69 12.85
C PHE A 68 -6.28 9.27 11.68
N ASN A 69 -5.84 8.24 10.96
CA ASN A 69 -6.59 7.63 9.85
C ASN A 69 -6.57 6.12 9.99
N TYR A 70 -7.68 5.47 9.70
CA TYR A 70 -7.70 4.02 9.61
C TYR A 70 -6.85 3.52 8.45
N ASN A 71 -6.23 2.37 8.65
CA ASN A 71 -5.50 1.64 7.63
C ASN A 71 -6.45 0.64 6.95
N ALA A 72 -6.81 0.93 5.69
CA ALA A 72 -7.74 0.10 4.93
C ALA A 72 -7.19 -1.28 4.61
N VAL A 73 -5.87 -1.44 4.53
CA VAL A 73 -5.22 -2.74 4.33
C VAL A 73 -5.34 -3.58 5.58
N HIS A 74 -4.90 -3.07 6.72
CA HIS A 74 -4.95 -3.76 8.01
C HIS A 74 -6.40 -4.11 8.42
N LEU A 75 -7.34 -3.22 8.17
CA LEU A 75 -8.76 -3.37 8.49
C LEU A 75 -9.58 -3.83 7.28
N GLY A 76 -8.95 -4.52 6.33
CA GLY A 76 -9.54 -4.90 5.05
C GLY A 76 -10.90 -5.59 5.15
N ILE A 77 -11.11 -6.42 6.19
CA ILE A 77 -12.40 -7.08 6.43
C ILE A 77 -13.53 -6.07 6.67
N ALA A 78 -13.26 -4.99 7.43
CA ALA A 78 -14.26 -3.96 7.71
C ALA A 78 -14.53 -3.07 6.49
N TYR A 79 -13.53 -2.92 5.62
CA TYR A 79 -13.65 -2.14 4.38
C TYR A 79 -14.15 -2.96 3.19
N GLY A 80 -14.34 -4.28 3.36
CA GLY A 80 -14.77 -5.18 2.28
C GLY A 80 -13.73 -5.27 1.16
N VAL A 81 -12.45 -5.22 1.50
CA VAL A 81 -11.35 -5.46 0.56
C VAL A 81 -11.40 -6.91 0.10
N ASP A 82 -11.38 -7.15 -1.19
CA ASP A 82 -11.45 -8.48 -1.77
C ASP A 82 -10.06 -9.13 -1.86
N THR A 83 -10.03 -10.36 -2.37
CA THR A 83 -8.79 -11.11 -2.57
C THR A 83 -7.84 -10.49 -3.61
N GLY A 84 -8.29 -9.53 -4.38
CA GLY A 84 -7.44 -8.74 -5.28
C GLY A 84 -6.78 -7.54 -4.60
N GLY A 85 -7.10 -7.28 -3.34
CA GLY A 85 -6.56 -6.16 -2.58
C GLY A 85 -7.30 -4.85 -2.81
N GLY A 86 -8.56 -4.91 -3.25
CA GLY A 86 -9.34 -3.72 -3.54
C GLY A 86 -10.81 -3.83 -3.19
N HIS A 87 -11.50 -2.71 -3.32
CA HIS A 87 -12.93 -2.58 -3.10
C HIS A 87 -13.52 -1.39 -3.89
N PRO A 88 -14.86 -1.31 -4.03
CA PRO A 88 -15.50 -0.19 -4.69
C PRO A 88 -15.79 0.98 -3.74
N GLU A 89 -15.60 2.19 -4.23
CA GLU A 89 -16.10 3.43 -3.65
C GLU A 89 -17.63 3.56 -3.81
N ALA A 90 -18.23 4.52 -3.08
CA ALA A 90 -19.67 4.83 -3.19
C ALA A 90 -20.12 5.17 -4.60
N ASN A 91 -19.23 5.75 -5.41
CA ASN A 91 -19.50 6.04 -6.82
C ASN A 91 -19.33 4.81 -7.74
N GLY A 92 -18.99 3.64 -7.20
CA GLY A 92 -18.74 2.40 -7.94
C GLY A 92 -17.36 2.27 -8.59
N SER A 93 -16.41 3.14 -8.24
CA SER A 93 -15.03 3.06 -8.69
C SER A 93 -14.29 2.01 -7.88
N TYR A 94 -13.82 0.96 -8.54
CA TYR A 94 -12.97 -0.04 -7.91
C TYR A 94 -11.51 0.44 -7.88
N HIS A 95 -10.83 0.23 -6.76
CA HIS A 95 -9.44 0.63 -6.57
C HIS A 95 -8.70 -0.36 -5.68
N TYR A 96 -7.37 -0.35 -5.76
CA TYR A 96 -6.50 -1.15 -4.91
C TYR A 96 -5.84 -0.32 -3.82
N HIS A 97 -5.85 -0.85 -2.60
CA HIS A 97 -5.00 -0.38 -1.50
C HIS A 97 -3.69 -1.17 -1.38
N GLU A 98 -3.63 -2.33 -2.01
CA GLU A 98 -2.47 -3.23 -1.97
C GLU A 98 -2.26 -3.94 -3.32
N GLY A 99 -1.15 -4.67 -3.49
CA GLY A 99 -0.77 -5.32 -4.75
C GLY A 99 -1.11 -6.79 -4.84
N SER A 100 -2.07 -7.27 -4.09
CA SER A 100 -2.48 -8.68 -4.07
C SER A 100 -2.85 -9.23 -5.44
N PHE A 101 -3.33 -8.38 -6.35
CA PHE A 101 -3.64 -8.74 -7.73
C PHE A 101 -2.43 -9.29 -8.52
N LEU A 102 -1.21 -9.11 -8.02
CA LEU A 102 0.01 -9.67 -8.62
C LEU A 102 0.13 -11.18 -8.38
N TYR A 103 -0.62 -11.73 -7.42
CA TYR A 103 -0.55 -13.14 -7.05
C TYR A 103 -1.65 -13.93 -7.73
N ASN A 104 -1.28 -14.90 -8.55
CA ASN A 104 -2.24 -15.73 -9.29
C ASN A 104 -2.90 -16.84 -8.44
N ASN A 105 -2.37 -17.14 -7.26
CA ASN A 105 -2.82 -18.26 -6.44
C ASN A 105 -3.08 -17.82 -5.00
N TRP A 106 -4.14 -17.05 -4.82
CA TRP A 106 -4.66 -16.77 -3.49
C TRP A 106 -5.23 -18.03 -2.87
N HIS A 107 -4.65 -18.44 -1.78
CA HIS A 107 -5.33 -19.40 -0.93
C HIS A 107 -6.50 -18.69 -0.24
N THR A 108 -7.70 -18.97 -0.76
CA THR A 108 -8.98 -18.46 -0.29
C THR A 108 -9.34 -18.87 1.15
N SER A 109 -8.48 -19.61 1.82
CA SER A 109 -8.75 -20.15 3.16
C SER A 109 -8.55 -19.17 4.30
N LYS A 110 -8.11 -17.94 4.02
CA LYS A 110 -7.85 -16.97 5.08
C LYS A 110 -8.57 -15.65 4.80
N ILE A 111 -9.48 -15.37 5.69
CA ILE A 111 -10.28 -14.15 5.73
C ILE A 111 -9.41 -13.03 6.32
N TYR A 112 -9.42 -11.86 5.72
CA TYR A 112 -8.77 -10.66 6.26
C TYR A 112 -9.09 -10.47 7.73
N GLY A 113 -8.08 -10.12 8.52
CA GLY A 113 -8.21 -9.96 9.98
C GLY A 113 -8.01 -11.24 10.78
N VAL A 114 -7.93 -12.42 10.16
CA VAL A 114 -7.66 -13.68 10.84
C VAL A 114 -6.57 -14.44 10.07
N ASN A 115 -5.31 -14.17 10.38
CA ASN A 115 -4.13 -14.94 9.91
C ASN A 115 -4.06 -15.14 8.38
N SER A 116 -4.19 -14.09 7.59
CA SER A 116 -3.91 -14.20 6.15
C SER A 116 -2.41 -14.19 5.92
N TYR A 117 -1.83 -15.35 5.64
CA TYR A 117 -0.46 -15.45 5.16
C TYR A 117 -0.49 -15.50 3.64
N TYR A 118 0.25 -14.60 3.00
CA TYR A 118 0.55 -14.73 1.59
C TYR A 118 1.59 -15.84 1.45
N ASN A 119 1.22 -16.94 0.82
CA ASN A 119 2.22 -17.95 0.48
C ASN A 119 2.96 -17.47 -0.78
N LEU A 120 4.08 -16.81 -0.56
CA LEU A 120 4.95 -16.31 -1.63
C LEU A 120 5.50 -17.44 -2.53
N THR A 121 5.41 -18.70 -2.11
CA THR A 121 5.89 -19.84 -2.91
C THR A 121 5.08 -20.05 -4.21
N ASN A 122 3.90 -19.45 -4.31
CA ASN A 122 3.04 -19.54 -5.49
C ASN A 122 3.00 -18.24 -6.31
N PHE A 123 3.89 -17.31 -6.03
CA PHE A 123 4.08 -16.14 -6.87
C PHE A 123 4.60 -16.59 -8.24
N ASN A 124 3.84 -16.31 -9.29
CA ASN A 124 4.32 -16.56 -10.65
C ASN A 124 5.34 -15.49 -11.02
N GLU A 125 6.55 -15.68 -10.54
CA GLU A 125 7.66 -14.74 -10.63
C GLU A 125 8.01 -14.38 -12.07
N ASP A 126 7.95 -15.37 -12.96
CA ASP A 126 8.36 -15.20 -14.35
C ASP A 126 7.51 -14.18 -15.11
N LYS A 127 6.24 -14.04 -14.71
CA LYS A 127 5.33 -13.13 -15.37
C LYS A 127 5.61 -11.66 -15.06
N PHE A 128 6.09 -11.37 -13.84
CA PHE A 128 6.29 -10.02 -13.32
C PHE A 128 7.76 -9.64 -13.13
N ARG A 129 8.69 -10.49 -13.60
CA ARG A 129 10.12 -10.21 -13.57
C ARG A 129 10.73 -10.17 -14.98
N HIS A 130 11.80 -9.42 -15.13
CA HIS A 130 12.75 -9.54 -16.22
C HIS A 130 13.65 -10.76 -16.04
N ILE A 131 14.39 -11.12 -17.08
CA ILE A 131 15.26 -12.31 -17.05
C ILE A 131 16.37 -12.22 -15.99
N ASP A 132 16.80 -11.01 -15.66
CA ASP A 132 17.78 -10.73 -14.62
C ASP A 132 17.20 -10.74 -13.19
N GLY A 133 15.89 -10.98 -13.06
CA GLY A 133 15.18 -11.05 -11.80
C GLY A 133 14.58 -9.72 -11.32
N HIS A 134 14.91 -8.59 -11.94
CA HIS A 134 14.30 -7.29 -11.62
C HIS A 134 12.80 -7.32 -11.92
N SER A 135 11.99 -6.70 -11.06
CA SER A 135 10.55 -6.58 -11.30
C SER A 135 10.25 -5.78 -12.56
N LYS A 136 9.15 -6.13 -13.25
CA LYS A 136 8.60 -5.33 -14.34
C LYS A 136 7.76 -4.18 -13.81
N ILE A 137 7.56 -3.18 -14.67
CA ILE A 137 6.59 -2.10 -14.42
C ILE A 137 5.19 -2.69 -14.32
N ILE A 138 4.49 -2.36 -13.25
CA ILE A 138 3.11 -2.79 -12.99
C ILE A 138 2.12 -1.63 -13.03
N GLY A 139 2.60 -0.40 -13.11
CA GLY A 139 1.78 0.80 -13.19
C GLY A 139 2.61 2.07 -13.24
N TYR A 140 1.92 3.19 -13.17
CA TYR A 140 2.52 4.52 -13.10
C TYR A 140 1.79 5.39 -12.09
N CYS A 141 2.53 6.13 -11.28
CA CYS A 141 1.97 7.22 -10.49
C CYS A 141 1.62 8.42 -11.37
N PHE A 142 0.70 9.26 -10.91
CA PHE A 142 0.24 10.42 -11.68
C PHE A 142 1.30 11.52 -11.81
N ASP A 143 2.35 11.47 -11.00
CA ASP A 143 3.54 12.29 -11.14
C ASP A 143 4.46 11.89 -12.30
N GLY A 144 4.22 10.71 -12.89
CA GLY A 144 4.92 10.20 -14.06
C GLY A 144 5.97 9.14 -13.78
N TYR A 145 6.24 8.82 -12.53
CA TYR A 145 7.20 7.77 -12.20
C TYR A 145 6.59 6.37 -12.25
N PRO A 146 7.37 5.36 -12.67
CA PRO A 146 6.91 3.98 -12.73
C PRO A 146 6.73 3.38 -11.34
N ILE A 147 5.77 2.45 -11.24
CA ILE A 147 5.58 1.55 -10.12
C ILE A 147 6.07 0.18 -10.56
N TYR A 148 7.02 -0.39 -9.83
CA TYR A 148 7.53 -1.73 -10.03
C TYR A 148 6.95 -2.72 -9.01
N GLY A 149 7.04 -4.01 -9.33
CA GLY A 149 6.92 -5.05 -8.32
C GLY A 149 8.05 -4.99 -7.28
N PRO A 150 8.16 -5.97 -6.38
CA PRO A 150 8.95 -5.83 -5.17
C PRO A 150 10.46 -6.06 -5.30
N TYR A 151 10.99 -6.32 -6.48
CA TYR A 151 12.40 -6.72 -6.64
C TYR A 151 13.20 -5.77 -7.49
N SER A 152 14.39 -5.39 -7.01
CA SER A 152 15.32 -4.53 -7.72
C SER A 152 16.78 -4.82 -7.32
N TYR A 153 17.74 -4.24 -8.04
CA TYR A 153 19.17 -4.42 -7.76
C TYR A 153 19.54 -3.94 -6.36
N THR A 154 20.47 -4.63 -5.71
CA THR A 154 20.94 -4.24 -4.37
C THR A 154 21.53 -2.83 -4.40
N THR A 155 22.41 -2.56 -5.36
CA THR A 155 22.97 -1.22 -5.60
C THR A 155 22.15 -0.52 -6.66
N SER A 156 21.54 0.59 -6.34
CA SER A 156 20.60 1.29 -7.21
C SER A 156 21.18 1.81 -8.52
N THR A 157 22.51 1.89 -8.62
CA THR A 157 23.24 2.40 -9.78
C THR A 157 24.08 1.33 -10.49
N ASP A 158 23.95 0.05 -10.12
CA ASP A 158 24.72 -1.04 -10.69
C ASP A 158 23.84 -2.27 -10.98
N VAL A 159 23.59 -2.52 -12.26
CA VAL A 159 22.81 -3.66 -12.76
C VAL A 159 23.46 -5.03 -12.53
N ASN A 160 24.76 -5.06 -12.23
CA ASN A 160 25.50 -6.30 -11.99
C ASN A 160 25.39 -6.79 -10.54
N THR A 161 24.74 -6.03 -9.68
CA THR A 161 24.52 -6.44 -8.30
C THR A 161 23.31 -7.38 -8.19
N PRO A 162 23.29 -8.27 -7.17
CA PRO A 162 22.15 -9.17 -6.96
C PRO A 162 20.83 -8.41 -6.87
N VAL A 163 19.77 -9.03 -7.39
CA VAL A 163 18.41 -8.55 -7.20
C VAL A 163 17.91 -8.99 -5.83
N ILE A 164 17.37 -8.05 -5.07
CA ILE A 164 16.81 -8.27 -3.74
C ILE A 164 15.38 -7.74 -3.66
N GLN A 165 14.65 -8.20 -2.66
CA GLN A 165 13.35 -7.64 -2.32
C GLN A 165 13.52 -6.23 -1.74
N MET A 166 12.75 -5.27 -2.28
CA MET A 166 12.66 -3.93 -1.73
C MET A 166 11.82 -3.92 -0.46
N THR A 167 12.29 -3.17 0.53
CA THR A 167 11.66 -3.08 1.85
C THR A 167 11.34 -1.63 2.20
N SER A 168 10.18 -1.42 2.80
CA SER A 168 9.78 -0.10 3.30
C SER A 168 10.66 0.34 4.48
N SER A 169 10.91 1.64 4.56
CA SER A 169 11.56 2.25 5.72
C SER A 169 10.57 2.71 6.79
N TYR A 170 9.32 2.25 6.69
CA TYR A 170 8.32 2.45 7.72
C TYR A 170 8.34 1.32 8.72
N LYS A 171 8.44 1.68 9.98
CA LYS A 171 8.49 0.74 11.10
C LYS A 171 7.24 0.86 11.95
N LEU A 172 6.63 -0.27 12.26
CA LEU A 172 5.53 -0.34 13.22
C LEU A 172 6.03 0.06 14.61
N LEU A 173 5.29 0.94 15.27
CA LEU A 173 5.61 1.38 16.63
C LEU A 173 5.37 0.23 17.62
N PRO A 174 6.29 -0.01 18.57
CA PRO A 174 6.26 -1.19 19.44
C PRO A 174 5.14 -1.14 20.48
N ASN A 175 4.53 0.01 20.68
CA ASN A 175 3.46 0.22 21.64
C ASN A 175 2.52 1.33 21.20
N ALA A 176 1.35 1.42 21.82
CA ALA A 176 0.30 2.36 21.49
C ALA A 176 0.41 3.72 22.20
N ASN A 177 1.60 4.13 22.71
CA ASN A 177 1.74 5.36 23.48
C ASN A 177 1.44 6.64 22.69
N HIS A 178 1.57 6.60 21.36
CA HIS A 178 1.23 7.66 20.43
C HIS A 178 -0.28 7.81 20.21
N ARG A 179 -1.09 6.80 20.54
CA ARG A 179 -2.55 6.83 20.46
C ARG A 179 -3.16 7.39 21.75
N PRO A 180 -4.34 8.03 21.69
CA PRO A 180 -5.12 8.36 22.87
C PRO A 180 -5.41 7.11 23.73
N LYS A 181 -5.65 7.33 25.05
CA LYS A 181 -5.83 6.22 26.02
C LYS A 181 -6.97 5.27 25.67
N ASP A 182 -8.05 5.78 25.10
CA ASP A 182 -9.24 5.02 24.68
C ASP A 182 -9.09 4.37 23.30
N PHE A 183 -7.90 4.51 22.67
CA PHE A 183 -7.55 3.96 21.35
C PHE A 183 -6.30 3.09 21.37
N ARG A 184 -5.95 2.49 22.50
CA ARG A 184 -4.79 1.60 22.62
C ARG A 184 -4.95 0.35 21.75
N TYR A 185 -3.89 -0.46 21.60
CA TYR A 185 -3.85 -1.64 20.73
C TYR A 185 -4.83 -2.75 21.10
N ASP A 186 -5.48 -2.67 22.23
CA ASP A 186 -6.50 -3.59 22.72
C ASP A 186 -7.93 -3.06 22.53
N LYS A 187 -8.09 -1.87 21.94
CA LYS A 187 -9.41 -1.30 21.65
C LYS A 187 -10.23 -2.23 20.77
N VAL A 188 -11.38 -2.65 21.29
CA VAL A 188 -12.35 -3.46 20.55
C VAL A 188 -13.46 -2.55 20.03
N VAL A 189 -13.85 -2.77 18.78
CA VAL A 189 -14.95 -2.08 18.11
C VAL A 189 -15.91 -3.12 17.56
N GLU A 190 -17.19 -2.98 17.88
CA GLU A 190 -18.24 -3.79 17.25
C GLU A 190 -18.53 -3.25 15.85
N VAL A 191 -18.52 -4.15 14.87
CA VAL A 191 -18.74 -3.86 13.45
C VAL A 191 -19.92 -4.69 12.95
N GLU A 192 -20.97 -4.04 12.49
CA GLU A 192 -22.17 -4.67 11.97
C GLU A 192 -21.82 -5.66 10.83
N GLY A 193 -22.35 -6.86 10.93
CA GLY A 193 -22.13 -7.93 9.94
C GLY A 193 -20.80 -8.69 10.08
N ILE A 194 -19.91 -8.26 11.01
CA ILE A 194 -18.62 -8.91 11.26
C ILE A 194 -18.49 -9.35 12.71
N GLY A 195 -18.93 -8.52 13.65
CA GLY A 195 -18.71 -8.69 15.08
C GLY A 195 -17.56 -7.81 15.60
N ASN A 196 -16.90 -8.26 16.66
CA ASN A 196 -15.84 -7.50 17.31
C ASN A 196 -14.53 -7.52 16.54
N ILE A 197 -13.98 -6.35 16.28
CA ILE A 197 -12.65 -6.16 15.71
C ILE A 197 -11.76 -5.46 16.73
N THR A 198 -10.56 -5.98 16.93
CA THR A 198 -9.53 -5.32 17.74
C THR A 198 -8.72 -4.36 16.88
N LEU A 199 -8.63 -3.10 17.27
CA LEU A 199 -7.78 -2.10 16.63
C LEU A 199 -6.31 -2.27 17.08
N SER A 200 -5.73 -3.40 16.71
CA SER A 200 -4.34 -3.77 17.03
C SER A 200 -3.31 -2.81 16.41
N ALA A 201 -2.05 -3.06 16.64
CA ALA A 201 -0.94 -2.35 16.00
C ALA A 201 -1.08 -2.44 14.47
N GLY A 202 -0.93 -1.33 13.77
CA GLY A 202 -1.13 -1.24 12.31
C GLY A 202 -2.53 -0.81 11.87
N SER A 203 -3.54 -0.82 12.76
CA SER A 203 -4.91 -0.42 12.42
C SER A 203 -5.05 1.05 12.05
N LEU A 204 -4.11 1.88 12.48
CA LEU A 204 -4.04 3.29 12.12
C LEU A 204 -2.76 3.56 11.33
N ILE A 205 -2.84 4.44 10.35
CA ILE A 205 -1.67 4.85 9.55
C ILE A 205 -0.55 5.39 10.44
N GLN A 206 -0.91 6.09 11.52
CA GLN A 206 0.03 6.69 12.47
C GLN A 206 0.69 5.69 13.42
N ASP A 207 0.38 4.41 13.29
CA ASP A 207 1.10 3.35 14.00
C ASP A 207 2.48 3.09 13.41
N TYR A 208 2.74 3.65 12.23
CA TYR A 208 4.02 3.53 11.55
C TYR A 208 4.81 4.84 11.63
N GLU A 209 6.11 4.73 11.79
CA GLU A 209 7.03 5.84 11.69
C GLU A 209 8.09 5.59 10.62
N PHE A 210 8.43 6.63 9.86
CA PHE A 210 9.56 6.56 8.94
C PHE A 210 10.87 6.58 9.73
N LYS A 211 11.73 5.61 9.44
CA LYS A 211 13.08 5.55 9.99
C LYS A 211 14.06 5.41 8.83
N ASP A 212 14.86 6.46 8.64
CA ASP A 212 15.86 6.46 7.57
C ASP A 212 16.78 5.23 7.65
N SER A 213 17.05 4.66 6.48
CA SER A 213 17.91 3.47 6.34
C SER A 213 17.42 2.19 7.09
N TYR A 214 16.16 2.16 7.50
CA TYR A 214 15.56 0.95 8.08
C TYR A 214 15.25 -0.09 7.00
N GLY A 215 14.74 0.35 5.86
CA GLY A 215 14.51 -0.43 4.64
C GLY A 215 15.40 0.04 3.50
N THR A 216 15.09 -0.44 2.30
CA THR A 216 15.81 -0.10 1.06
C THR A 216 15.25 1.11 0.33
N LEU A 217 14.08 1.58 0.73
CA LEU A 217 13.33 2.65 0.11
C LEU A 217 13.28 3.90 0.99
N ASP A 218 13.08 5.03 0.36
CA ASP A 218 12.90 6.31 1.04
C ASP A 218 11.48 6.46 1.64
N ARG A 219 11.18 7.65 2.16
CA ARG A 219 9.89 7.95 2.78
C ARG A 219 8.68 7.91 1.85
N TYR A 220 8.91 7.81 0.54
CA TYR A 220 7.87 7.72 -0.47
C TYR A 220 7.72 6.30 -1.04
N ASN A 221 8.38 5.31 -0.41
CA ASN A 221 8.51 3.94 -0.90
C ASN A 221 9.07 3.87 -2.32
N GLY A 222 10.01 4.75 -2.60
CA GLY A 222 10.72 4.81 -3.85
C GLY A 222 12.22 4.95 -3.65
N ARG A 223 12.94 4.97 -4.75
CA ARG A 223 14.35 5.34 -4.82
C ARG A 223 14.74 5.72 -6.23
N TYR A 224 15.80 6.50 -6.37
CA TYR A 224 16.45 6.66 -7.67
C TYR A 224 17.24 5.39 -7.99
N THR A 225 17.02 4.80 -9.17
CA THR A 225 17.61 3.51 -9.54
C THR A 225 17.71 3.32 -11.04
N ILE A 226 18.69 2.57 -11.48
CA ILE A 226 18.73 1.98 -12.82
C ILE A 226 17.75 0.80 -12.84
N THR A 227 17.05 0.61 -13.95
CA THR A 227 16.17 -0.53 -14.18
C THR A 227 16.35 -1.04 -15.62
N PRO A 228 15.88 -2.25 -15.95
CA PRO A 228 15.90 -2.71 -17.34
C PRO A 228 15.16 -1.77 -18.31
N ASP A 229 14.10 -1.09 -17.83
CA ASP A 229 13.30 -0.16 -18.64
C ASP A 229 13.91 1.25 -18.70
N PHE A 230 14.75 1.62 -17.73
CA PHE A 230 15.40 2.92 -17.60
C PHE A 230 16.91 2.76 -17.32
N PRO A 231 17.71 2.40 -18.33
CA PRO A 231 19.14 2.11 -18.13
C PRO A 231 19.97 3.34 -17.73
N ASN A 232 19.47 4.54 -17.94
CA ASN A 232 20.10 5.79 -17.50
C ASN A 232 19.63 6.25 -16.11
N GLY A 233 18.80 5.44 -15.46
CA GLY A 233 18.23 5.72 -14.15
C GLY A 233 16.91 6.52 -14.20
N THR A 234 16.09 6.26 -13.23
CA THR A 234 14.83 6.97 -12.94
C THR A 234 14.55 6.90 -11.45
N TYR A 235 13.72 7.80 -10.96
CA TYR A 235 13.08 7.53 -9.70
C TYR A 235 11.95 6.50 -9.92
N ALA A 236 11.78 5.55 -9.03
CA ALA A 236 10.80 4.49 -9.16
C ALA A 236 10.19 4.13 -7.81
N TYR A 237 8.89 3.86 -7.81
CA TYR A 237 8.17 3.29 -6.68
C TYR A 237 8.20 1.79 -6.73
N PHE A 238 8.20 1.16 -5.57
CA PHE A 238 8.18 -0.28 -5.46
C PHE A 238 7.05 -0.73 -4.56
N LEU A 239 6.37 -1.81 -4.95
CA LEU A 239 5.56 -2.55 -4.01
C LEU A 239 6.48 -3.19 -2.97
N THR A 240 6.07 -3.16 -1.72
CA THR A 240 6.82 -3.80 -0.64
C THR A 240 5.99 -4.90 -0.01
N PHE A 241 6.65 -5.99 0.34
CA PHE A 241 6.10 -7.04 1.18
C PHE A 241 7.03 -7.17 2.37
N GLU A 242 6.48 -7.16 3.56
CA GLU A 242 7.28 -7.51 4.71
C GLU A 242 7.56 -9.01 4.72
N LYS A 243 8.80 -9.36 4.97
CA LYS A 243 9.22 -10.75 5.06
C LYS A 243 8.67 -11.31 6.36
N ASP A 244 7.98 -12.45 6.29
CA ASP A 244 7.58 -13.21 7.47
C ASP A 244 8.79 -13.48 8.37
N ASP A 245 8.92 -12.73 9.46
CA ASP A 245 9.50 -13.30 10.65
C ASP A 245 8.41 -14.17 11.27
N VAL A 246 8.67 -15.47 11.33
CA VAL A 246 7.75 -16.52 11.75
C VAL A 246 7.12 -16.26 13.14
N GLU A 247 7.62 -15.29 13.88
CA GLU A 247 7.16 -14.93 15.24
C GLU A 247 6.42 -13.59 15.34
N THR A 248 6.50 -12.71 14.35
CA THR A 248 5.76 -11.45 14.33
C THR A 248 4.89 -11.39 13.10
N ARG A 249 3.60 -11.44 13.30
CA ARG A 249 2.60 -11.23 12.25
C ARG A 249 2.80 -9.86 11.64
N VAL A 250 3.18 -9.83 10.40
CA VAL A 250 3.35 -8.60 9.68
C VAL A 250 2.23 -8.44 8.69
N ASP A 251 1.49 -7.37 8.86
CA ASP A 251 0.51 -6.93 7.90
C ASP A 251 1.22 -6.37 6.68
N TYR A 252 0.89 -6.89 5.52
CA TYR A 252 1.46 -6.45 4.26
C TYR A 252 0.97 -5.05 3.93
N THR A 253 1.77 -4.07 4.22
CA THR A 253 1.47 -2.70 3.87
C THR A 253 2.14 -2.36 2.55
N ILE A 254 1.36 -2.31 1.48
CA ILE A 254 1.81 -1.69 0.26
C ILE A 254 1.61 -0.21 0.43
N THR A 255 2.67 0.46 0.73
CA THR A 255 2.66 1.90 0.75
C THR A 255 3.16 2.39 -0.60
N ILE A 256 2.27 2.79 -1.49
CA ILE A 256 2.63 3.71 -2.55
C ILE A 256 2.47 5.09 -1.93
N ALA A 257 3.56 5.62 -1.42
CA ALA A 257 3.56 7.00 -1.03
C ALA A 257 3.48 7.84 -2.31
N SER A 258 2.66 8.85 -2.29
CA SER A 258 2.53 9.74 -3.41
C SER A 258 3.84 10.44 -3.69
N GLY A 259 4.10 10.50 -4.91
CA GLY A 259 5.21 10.97 -5.62
C GLY A 259 6.05 12.10 -5.09
N VAL A 260 7.19 12.17 -5.68
CA VAL A 260 8.19 13.22 -5.53
C VAL A 260 7.60 14.64 -5.68
N ASN A 261 6.41 14.76 -6.26
CA ASN A 261 5.61 15.98 -6.26
C ASN A 261 4.85 16.23 -4.95
N GLY A 262 4.77 15.24 -4.08
CA GLY A 262 4.08 15.30 -2.81
C GLY A 262 5.03 15.21 -1.63
N HIS A 263 6.16 15.90 -1.65
CA HIS A 263 6.97 16.08 -0.44
C HIS A 263 6.12 16.70 0.65
N GLY A 264 5.36 15.86 1.34
CA GLY A 264 4.65 16.27 2.52
C GLY A 264 5.65 16.75 3.56
N SER A 265 5.49 17.95 4.02
CA SER A 265 6.15 18.44 5.21
C SER A 265 5.86 17.48 6.36
N GLY A 266 6.75 16.51 6.60
CA GLY A 266 6.88 15.77 7.85
C GLY A 266 5.65 15.07 8.45
N ASN A 267 4.51 15.01 7.79
CA ASN A 267 3.29 14.42 8.31
C ASN A 267 3.01 13.07 7.65
N LYS A 268 3.07 12.12 8.37
CA LYS A 268 2.55 10.81 8.75
C LYS A 268 1.43 10.19 7.89
N TYR A 269 1.28 10.48 6.60
CA TYR A 269 0.28 9.84 5.75
C TYR A 269 0.96 9.20 4.54
N TYR A 270 0.73 7.93 4.38
CA TYR A 270 1.33 7.08 3.37
C TYR A 270 0.26 6.41 2.54
#